data_cc3ffd89894cce96a5f10ae7fbf56a7d
#
_entry.id   cc3ffd89894cce96a5f10ae7fbf56a7d
#
_cell.length_a   1.000
_cell.length_b   1.000
_cell.length_c   1.000
_cell.angle_alpha   90.00
_cell.angle_beta   90.00
_cell.angle_gamma   90.00
#
_symmetry.space_group_name_H-M   'P 1'
#
loop_
_entity.id
_entity.type
_entity.pdbx_description
1 polymer ?
#
loop_
_entity_poly.entity_id
_entity_poly.type
_entity_poly.pdbx_seq_one_letter_code
_entity_poly.pdbx_strand_id
1 'polypeptide(L)'
;SKPNTKFDIDIKTPTGIKKISRRFIPAKLQDNPYLMQTDDYYAMLASLPEVQRKQFLDGNWEAFEDSSFPEFSKDIHVIKPFDIPRNWMKFRACDWGYSSPACCLWIAVDFDNNLFVYRELYTQKVTADMFARKVLDAEEGEYIRYGVLDSSTWARRGDIGPSIAETMIQNGCRWRPSDRSPKSRINGKLEVHKRLKVNDKD
;
A
#
# COMPACT_ATOMS: atom_id res chain seq x y z
N SER A 1 6.54 6.67 11.49
CA SER A 1 7.37 7.81 11.98
C SER A 1 8.84 7.44 11.88
N LYS A 2 9.71 8.39 11.54
CA LYS A 2 11.17 8.14 11.53
C LYS A 2 11.62 7.74 12.93
N PRO A 3 12.52 6.72 13.07
CA PRO A 3 13.08 6.33 14.35
C PRO A 3 13.70 7.54 15.08
N ASN A 4 13.58 7.55 16.42
CA ASN A 4 14.08 8.61 17.28
C ASN A 4 13.52 10.03 17.08
N THR A 5 12.52 10.21 16.21
CA THR A 5 11.89 11.52 16.01
C THR A 5 10.74 11.71 17.01
N LYS A 6 10.77 12.84 17.72
CA LYS A 6 9.66 13.26 18.59
C LYS A 6 8.54 13.80 17.72
N PHE A 7 7.32 13.35 17.96
CA PHE A 7 6.11 13.86 17.30
C PHE A 7 5.00 14.05 18.33
N ASP A 8 4.13 15.01 18.07
CA ASP A 8 3.00 15.32 18.94
C ASP A 8 1.72 14.78 18.33
N ILE A 9 0.86 14.24 19.17
CA ILE A 9 -0.50 13.82 18.82
C ILE A 9 -1.51 14.54 19.68
N ASP A 10 -2.62 14.94 19.06
CA ASP A 10 -3.74 15.54 19.76
C ASP A 10 -4.73 14.45 20.17
N ILE A 11 -4.97 14.33 21.47
CA ILE A 11 -5.91 13.37 22.04
C ILE A 11 -7.13 14.11 22.57
N LYS A 12 -8.31 13.72 22.09
CA LYS A 12 -9.57 14.20 22.63
C LYS A 12 -9.80 13.60 24.02
N THR A 13 -10.00 14.46 25.02
CA THR A 13 -10.36 14.08 26.37
C THR A 13 -11.74 14.68 26.71
N PRO A 14 -12.41 14.22 27.75
CA PRO A 14 -13.69 14.84 28.19
C PRO A 14 -13.59 16.34 28.49
N THR A 15 -12.39 16.83 28.82
CA THR A 15 -12.14 18.24 29.17
C THR A 15 -11.53 19.05 28.03
N GLY A 16 -11.37 18.48 26.80
CA GLY A 16 -10.81 19.17 25.65
C GLY A 16 -9.73 18.36 24.92
N ILE A 17 -8.95 19.04 24.08
CA ILE A 17 -7.84 18.43 23.35
C ILE A 17 -6.56 18.55 24.16
N LYS A 18 -5.90 17.42 24.43
CA LYS A 18 -4.59 17.35 25.08
C LYS A 18 -3.51 16.94 24.10
N LYS A 19 -2.46 17.74 23.99
CA LYS A 19 -1.28 17.42 23.18
C LYS A 19 -0.33 16.52 23.96
N ILE A 20 0.03 15.35 23.38
CA ILE A 20 0.94 14.39 23.99
C ILE A 20 2.10 14.15 23.02
N SER A 21 3.32 14.33 23.52
CA SER A 21 4.52 14.02 22.77
C SER A 21 4.83 12.53 22.84
N ARG A 22 5.18 11.94 21.69
CA ARG A 22 5.62 10.54 21.58
C ARG A 22 6.94 10.47 20.84
N ARG A 23 7.71 9.42 21.14
CA ARG A 23 8.94 9.07 20.41
C ARG A 23 8.93 7.56 20.21
N PHE A 24 9.14 7.11 18.99
CA PHE A 24 9.39 5.71 18.71
C PHE A 24 10.89 5.45 18.77
N ILE A 25 11.31 4.58 19.68
CA ILE A 25 12.69 4.13 19.81
C ILE A 25 12.71 2.66 19.43
N PRO A 26 13.23 2.31 18.24
CA PRO A 26 13.35 0.90 17.85
C PRO A 26 14.39 0.24 18.76
N ALA A 27 14.08 -0.94 19.26
CA ALA A 27 14.97 -1.79 20.01
C ALA A 27 14.74 -3.25 19.62
N LYS A 28 15.80 -4.01 19.46
CA LYS A 28 15.80 -5.44 19.22
C LYS A 28 16.29 -6.17 20.47
N LEU A 29 16.00 -7.45 20.57
CA LEU A 29 16.49 -8.27 21.66
C LEU A 29 18.03 -8.20 21.77
N GLN A 30 18.73 -8.21 20.62
CA GLN A 30 20.17 -8.13 20.55
C GLN A 30 20.77 -6.81 21.10
N ASP A 31 19.97 -5.76 21.20
CA ASP A 31 20.40 -4.49 21.78
C ASP A 31 20.52 -4.54 23.30
N ASN A 32 20.03 -5.63 23.95
CA ASN A 32 20.10 -5.85 25.38
C ASN A 32 21.04 -7.02 25.72
N PRO A 33 22.31 -6.75 26.06
CA PRO A 33 23.29 -7.80 26.33
C PRO A 33 22.96 -8.66 27.56
N TYR A 34 22.14 -8.15 28.48
CA TYR A 34 21.72 -8.94 29.65
C TYR A 34 20.71 -10.02 29.30
N LEU A 35 19.80 -9.75 28.37
CA LEU A 35 18.79 -10.73 27.90
C LEU A 35 19.39 -11.77 26.94
N MET A 36 20.51 -11.41 26.30
CA MET A 36 21.23 -12.34 25.42
C MET A 36 22.10 -13.37 26.18
N GLN A 37 22.26 -13.21 27.49
CA GLN A 37 23.04 -14.15 28.32
C GLN A 37 22.25 -15.40 28.72
N THR A 38 20.93 -15.41 28.51
CA THR A 38 20.07 -16.52 28.90
C THR A 38 19.28 -17.00 27.66
N ASP A 39 19.45 -18.27 27.31
CA ASP A 39 18.73 -18.91 26.21
C ASP A 39 17.22 -19.02 26.49
N ASP A 40 16.83 -19.01 27.78
CA ASP A 40 15.43 -19.15 28.19
C ASP A 40 14.53 -18.03 27.65
N TYR A 41 15.00 -16.79 27.70
CA TYR A 41 14.22 -15.65 27.19
C TYR A 41 14.10 -15.70 25.66
N TYR A 42 15.19 -16.08 24.99
CA TYR A 42 15.17 -16.28 23.54
C TYR A 42 14.19 -17.41 23.15
N ALA A 43 14.27 -18.55 23.85
CA ALA A 43 13.40 -19.69 23.61
C ALA A 43 11.92 -19.34 23.85
N MET A 44 11.62 -18.56 24.89
CA MET A 44 10.28 -18.06 25.17
C MET A 44 9.76 -17.20 24.00
N LEU A 45 10.54 -16.23 23.51
CA LEU A 45 10.13 -15.41 22.38
C LEU A 45 10.03 -16.19 21.07
N ALA A 46 10.94 -17.16 20.84
CA ALA A 46 10.91 -18.03 19.67
C ALA A 46 9.69 -18.95 19.63
N SER A 47 9.12 -19.28 20.79
CA SER A 47 7.90 -20.09 20.91
C SER A 47 6.60 -19.33 20.62
N LEU A 48 6.65 -18.00 20.53
CA LEU A 48 5.49 -17.17 20.23
C LEU A 48 4.98 -17.41 18.79
N PRO A 49 3.68 -17.16 18.51
CA PRO A 49 3.16 -17.11 17.15
C PRO A 49 4.02 -16.23 16.24
N GLU A 50 4.13 -16.59 14.97
CA GLU A 50 5.07 -15.98 14.01
C GLU A 50 5.06 -14.44 14.00
N VAL A 51 3.88 -13.85 14.05
CA VAL A 51 3.74 -12.38 14.06
C VAL A 51 4.30 -11.77 15.33
N GLN A 52 3.95 -12.32 16.50
CA GLN A 52 4.44 -11.85 17.79
C GLN A 52 5.96 -12.08 17.91
N ARG A 53 6.45 -13.19 17.39
CA ARG A 53 7.89 -13.46 17.32
C ARG A 53 8.61 -12.40 16.48
N LYS A 54 8.13 -12.08 15.29
CA LYS A 54 8.68 -11.00 14.45
C LYS A 54 8.65 -9.64 15.15
N GLN A 55 7.59 -9.35 15.90
CA GLN A 55 7.48 -8.09 16.65
C GLN A 55 8.49 -8.00 17.80
N PHE A 56 8.54 -9.02 18.64
CA PHE A 56 9.31 -8.96 19.88
C PHE A 56 10.77 -9.44 19.72
N LEU A 57 11.03 -10.43 18.88
CA LEU A 57 12.38 -10.94 18.66
C LEU A 57 13.14 -10.08 17.65
N ASP A 58 12.50 -9.75 16.52
CA ASP A 58 13.15 -9.06 15.41
C ASP A 58 12.92 -7.54 15.44
N GLY A 59 12.08 -7.05 16.38
CA GLY A 59 11.70 -5.64 16.45
C GLY A 59 10.86 -5.18 15.26
N ASN A 60 10.27 -6.10 14.52
CA ASN A 60 9.44 -5.80 13.35
C ASN A 60 8.00 -5.50 13.75
N TRP A 61 7.74 -4.26 14.14
CA TRP A 61 6.41 -3.78 14.54
C TRP A 61 5.44 -3.58 13.36
N GLU A 62 5.88 -3.86 12.14
CA GLU A 62 5.03 -3.84 10.93
C GLU A 62 4.39 -5.22 10.65
N ALA A 63 4.76 -6.25 11.40
CA ALA A 63 4.11 -7.54 11.36
C ALA A 63 2.76 -7.47 12.11
N PHE A 64 1.66 -7.70 11.39
CA PHE A 64 0.30 -7.71 11.94
C PHE A 64 -0.34 -9.08 11.69
N GLU A 65 -1.07 -9.61 12.69
CA GLU A 65 -1.80 -10.89 12.55
C GLU A 65 -2.83 -10.86 11.42
N ASP A 66 -3.46 -9.69 11.19
CA ASP A 66 -4.45 -9.48 10.13
C ASP A 66 -3.85 -8.89 8.85
N SER A 67 -2.55 -9.01 8.62
CA SER A 67 -1.97 -8.56 7.37
C SER A 67 -2.61 -9.27 6.18
N SER A 68 -3.17 -8.51 5.25
CA SER A 68 -3.73 -9.07 4.01
C SER A 68 -2.68 -9.77 3.15
N PHE A 69 -1.40 -9.43 3.35
CA PHE A 69 -0.25 -9.97 2.60
C PHE A 69 0.93 -10.19 3.57
N PRO A 70 0.91 -11.28 4.35
CA PRO A 70 1.96 -11.57 5.33
C PRO A 70 3.33 -11.86 4.69
N GLU A 71 3.36 -12.22 3.41
CA GLU A 71 4.58 -12.47 2.64
C GLU A 71 5.34 -11.17 2.32
N PHE A 72 4.67 -10.01 2.41
CA PHE A 72 5.34 -8.73 2.12
C PHE A 72 6.40 -8.41 3.17
N SER A 73 7.61 -8.19 2.71
CA SER A 73 8.73 -7.71 3.52
C SER A 73 9.39 -6.51 2.84
N LYS A 74 9.64 -5.46 3.58
CA LYS A 74 10.34 -4.28 3.04
C LYS A 74 11.75 -4.60 2.57
N ASP A 75 12.44 -5.47 3.28
CA ASP A 75 13.84 -5.82 2.97
C ASP A 75 13.98 -6.56 1.64
N ILE A 76 12.88 -7.22 1.21
CA ILE A 76 12.85 -8.03 -0.02
C ILE A 76 12.13 -7.28 -1.15
N HIS A 77 10.94 -6.73 -0.85
CA HIS A 77 10.03 -6.22 -1.88
C HIS A 77 10.19 -4.72 -2.16
N VAL A 78 10.94 -4.00 -1.31
CA VAL A 78 11.24 -2.58 -1.54
C VAL A 78 12.68 -2.44 -2.01
N ILE A 79 12.83 -2.18 -3.29
CA ILE A 79 14.13 -2.03 -3.93
C ILE A 79 14.51 -0.56 -4.09
N LYS A 80 15.78 -0.30 -4.35
CA LYS A 80 16.24 1.06 -4.64
C LYS A 80 15.55 1.60 -5.89
N PRO A 81 15.15 2.89 -5.91
CA PRO A 81 14.60 3.50 -7.11
C PRO A 81 15.54 3.38 -8.30
N PHE A 82 14.97 3.14 -9.47
CA PHE A 82 15.67 3.10 -10.75
C PHE A 82 14.78 3.66 -11.86
N ASP A 83 15.39 4.05 -12.97
CA ASP A 83 14.65 4.58 -14.12
C ASP A 83 13.90 3.45 -14.84
N ILE A 84 12.56 3.58 -14.90
CA ILE A 84 11.72 2.59 -15.58
C ILE A 84 11.95 2.65 -17.10
N PRO A 85 12.42 1.57 -17.75
CA PRO A 85 12.64 1.54 -19.18
C PRO A 85 11.40 1.92 -19.99
N ARG A 86 11.59 2.69 -21.06
CA ARG A 86 10.46 3.19 -21.88
C ARG A 86 9.68 2.08 -22.58
N ASN A 87 10.32 0.98 -22.88
CA ASN A 87 9.77 -0.19 -23.57
C ASN A 87 9.06 -1.18 -22.64
N TRP A 88 9.08 -0.96 -21.33
CA TRP A 88 8.27 -1.74 -20.41
C TRP A 88 6.81 -1.32 -20.48
N MET A 89 5.92 -2.32 -20.39
CA MET A 89 4.48 -2.05 -20.33
C MET A 89 4.15 -1.35 -19.01
N LYS A 90 3.42 -0.24 -19.10
CA LYS A 90 2.97 0.50 -17.92
C LYS A 90 1.46 0.57 -17.87
N PHE A 91 0.90 0.37 -16.71
CA PHE A 91 -0.51 0.52 -16.44
C PHE A 91 -0.73 1.13 -15.06
N ARG A 92 -1.95 1.56 -14.79
CA ARG A 92 -2.33 2.04 -13.46
C ARG A 92 -3.56 1.31 -12.95
N ALA A 93 -3.68 1.22 -11.63
CA ALA A 93 -4.86 0.70 -10.94
C ALA A 93 -5.28 1.68 -9.85
N CYS A 94 -6.57 1.90 -9.74
CA CYS A 94 -7.11 2.87 -8.80
C CYS A 94 -8.32 2.33 -8.05
N ASP A 95 -8.29 2.56 -6.75
CA ASP A 95 -9.46 2.52 -5.87
C ASP A 95 -9.79 3.96 -5.48
N TRP A 96 -10.95 4.45 -5.96
CA TRP A 96 -11.35 5.82 -5.72
C TRP A 96 -12.28 5.95 -4.53
N GLY A 97 -12.00 6.92 -3.66
CA GLY A 97 -12.85 7.32 -2.57
C GLY A 97 -12.88 8.84 -2.41
N TYR A 98 -13.98 9.39 -1.90
CA TYR A 98 -14.07 10.80 -1.50
C TYR A 98 -13.89 10.96 0.00
N SER A 99 -14.80 10.39 0.80
CA SER A 99 -14.68 10.36 2.27
C SER A 99 -13.64 9.39 2.77
N SER A 100 -13.51 8.25 2.11
CA SER A 100 -12.36 7.35 2.23
C SER A 100 -11.22 7.82 1.33
N PRO A 101 -9.97 7.47 1.64
CA PRO A 101 -8.85 7.77 0.75
C PRO A 101 -9.03 7.14 -0.63
N ALA A 102 -8.56 7.86 -1.66
CA ALA A 102 -8.36 7.34 -3.00
C ALA A 102 -6.89 6.99 -3.18
N CYS A 103 -6.61 5.85 -3.81
CA CYS A 103 -5.26 5.39 -4.12
C CYS A 103 -5.16 5.02 -5.59
N CYS A 104 -4.17 5.58 -6.28
CA CYS A 104 -3.79 5.20 -7.64
C CYS A 104 -2.33 4.76 -7.63
N LEU A 105 -2.08 3.56 -8.13
CA LEU A 105 -0.74 2.98 -8.27
C LEU A 105 -0.39 2.87 -9.74
N TRP A 106 0.85 3.24 -10.11
CA TRP A 106 1.42 2.98 -11.43
C TRP A 106 2.36 1.81 -11.35
N ILE A 107 2.17 0.87 -12.26
CA ILE A 107 2.85 -0.40 -12.30
C ILE A 107 3.54 -0.56 -13.65
N ALA A 108 4.82 -0.87 -13.63
CA ALA A 108 5.60 -1.28 -14.79
C ALA A 108 5.76 -2.80 -14.78
N VAL A 109 5.79 -3.41 -15.96
CA VAL A 109 5.97 -4.85 -16.14
C VAL A 109 7.18 -5.05 -17.02
N ASP A 110 8.16 -5.80 -16.52
CA ASP A 110 9.35 -6.17 -17.29
C ASP A 110 9.08 -7.37 -18.23
N PHE A 111 10.09 -7.83 -18.94
CA PHE A 111 9.99 -8.95 -19.88
C PHE A 111 9.85 -10.32 -19.19
N ASP A 112 10.24 -10.40 -17.91
CA ASP A 112 10.11 -11.61 -17.09
C ASP A 112 8.78 -11.62 -16.30
N ASN A 113 7.89 -10.65 -16.60
CA ASN A 113 6.58 -10.49 -15.96
C ASN A 113 6.65 -10.11 -14.47
N ASN A 114 7.76 -9.49 -14.02
CA ASN A 114 7.82 -8.87 -12.72
C ASN A 114 7.06 -7.55 -12.71
N LEU A 115 6.41 -7.25 -11.58
CA LEU A 115 5.63 -6.02 -11.40
C LEU A 115 6.39 -5.06 -10.48
N PHE A 116 6.58 -3.84 -10.95
CA PHE A 116 7.22 -2.75 -10.21
C PHE A 116 6.22 -1.62 -9.97
N VAL A 117 5.82 -1.43 -8.72
CA VAL A 117 5.04 -0.24 -8.34
C VAL A 117 6.03 0.92 -8.20
N TYR A 118 5.99 1.86 -9.14
CA TYR A 118 6.99 2.93 -9.22
C TYR A 118 6.45 4.33 -8.89
N ARG A 119 5.13 4.46 -8.79
CA ARG A 119 4.47 5.73 -8.44
C ARG A 119 3.17 5.47 -7.70
N GLU A 120 2.86 6.34 -6.74
CA GLU A 120 1.61 6.34 -5.98
C GLU A 120 1.02 7.74 -5.92
N LEU A 121 -0.30 7.84 -6.05
CA LEU A 121 -1.09 9.01 -5.70
C LEU A 121 -2.09 8.59 -4.62
N TYR A 122 -1.87 9.07 -3.40
CA TYR A 122 -2.75 8.83 -2.27
C TYR A 122 -3.35 10.15 -1.80
N THR A 123 -4.69 10.27 -1.82
CA THR A 123 -5.38 11.51 -1.50
C THR A 123 -6.77 11.25 -0.93
N GLN A 124 -7.38 12.27 -0.32
CA GLN A 124 -8.71 12.20 0.26
C GLN A 124 -9.45 13.53 0.04
N LYS A 125 -10.78 13.49 0.01
CA LYS A 125 -11.66 14.66 -0.17
C LYS A 125 -11.40 15.40 -1.49
N VAL A 126 -11.07 14.67 -2.54
CA VAL A 126 -10.85 15.18 -3.89
C VAL A 126 -11.99 14.71 -4.80
N THR A 127 -12.60 15.62 -5.54
CA THR A 127 -13.66 15.29 -6.51
C THR A 127 -13.12 14.50 -7.69
N ALA A 128 -13.99 13.79 -8.43
CA ALA A 128 -13.56 12.93 -9.53
C ALA A 128 -12.81 13.68 -10.64
N ASP A 129 -13.25 14.90 -10.98
CA ASP A 129 -12.58 15.77 -11.96
C ASP A 129 -11.21 16.24 -11.49
N MET A 130 -11.10 16.67 -10.24
CA MET A 130 -9.82 17.05 -9.64
C MET A 130 -8.86 15.87 -9.51
N PHE A 131 -9.39 14.70 -9.17
CA PHE A 131 -8.59 13.47 -9.09
C PHE A 131 -8.06 13.08 -10.47
N ALA A 132 -8.89 13.15 -11.51
CA ALA A 132 -8.47 12.91 -12.89
C ALA A 132 -7.29 13.80 -13.30
N ARG A 133 -7.36 15.12 -12.98
CA ARG A 133 -6.26 16.06 -13.25
C ARG A 133 -4.99 15.68 -12.51
N LYS A 134 -5.09 15.37 -11.20
CA LYS A 134 -3.93 14.94 -10.41
C LYS A 134 -3.26 13.67 -10.97
N VAL A 135 -4.06 12.73 -11.49
CA VAL A 135 -3.54 11.51 -12.14
C VAL A 135 -2.76 11.87 -13.40
N LEU A 136 -3.33 12.74 -14.27
CA LEU A 136 -2.68 13.17 -15.50
C LEU A 136 -1.43 14.01 -15.23
N ASP A 137 -1.48 14.91 -14.24
CA ASP A 137 -0.33 15.69 -13.82
C ASP A 137 0.81 14.78 -13.32
N ALA A 138 0.48 13.74 -12.56
CA ALA A 138 1.46 12.77 -12.07
C ALA A 138 2.10 11.93 -13.20
N GLU A 139 1.44 11.81 -14.34
CA GLU A 139 1.97 11.08 -15.50
C GLU A 139 2.96 11.91 -16.33
N GLU A 140 2.90 13.24 -16.26
CA GLU A 140 3.83 14.14 -16.95
C GLU A 140 4.00 13.82 -18.46
N GLY A 141 2.92 13.32 -19.10
CA GLY A 141 2.94 12.87 -20.50
C GLY A 141 3.52 11.48 -20.73
N GLU A 142 3.80 10.72 -19.67
CA GLU A 142 4.22 9.33 -19.76
C GLU A 142 3.14 8.46 -20.45
N TYR A 143 3.55 7.57 -21.34
CA TYR A 143 2.61 6.66 -21.99
C TYR A 143 2.18 5.54 -21.04
N ILE A 144 0.92 5.59 -20.61
CA ILE A 144 0.26 4.55 -19.81
C ILE A 144 -0.69 3.77 -20.73
N ARG A 145 -0.44 2.48 -20.89
CA ARG A 145 -1.20 1.62 -21.82
C ARG A 145 -2.68 1.53 -21.48
N TYR A 146 -3.01 1.44 -20.18
CA TYR A 146 -4.38 1.44 -19.67
C TYR A 146 -4.45 1.77 -18.19
N GLY A 147 -5.63 2.19 -17.74
CA GLY A 147 -5.96 2.33 -16.32
C GLY A 147 -7.13 1.43 -15.95
N VAL A 148 -7.07 0.81 -14.78
CA VAL A 148 -8.16 0.03 -14.19
C VAL A 148 -8.71 0.77 -13.00
N LEU A 149 -10.03 0.97 -12.96
CA LEU A 149 -10.73 1.66 -11.88
C LEU A 149 -11.78 0.73 -11.29
N ASP A 150 -11.99 0.82 -9.97
CA ASP A 150 -13.03 0.02 -9.32
C ASP A 150 -14.36 0.13 -10.06
N SER A 151 -14.95 -1.01 -10.29
CA SER A 151 -16.15 -1.12 -11.12
C SER A 151 -17.39 -0.47 -10.49
N SER A 152 -17.41 -0.22 -9.19
CA SER A 152 -18.51 0.51 -8.51
C SER A 152 -18.60 1.96 -8.94
N THR A 153 -17.49 2.56 -9.40
CA THR A 153 -17.42 3.94 -9.87
C THR A 153 -18.17 4.18 -11.19
N TRP A 154 -18.52 3.11 -11.91
CA TRP A 154 -19.28 3.14 -13.15
C TRP A 154 -20.80 3.15 -12.91
N ALA A 155 -21.23 2.91 -11.66
CA ALA A 155 -22.63 2.97 -11.30
C ALA A 155 -23.12 4.41 -11.30
N ARG A 156 -24.22 4.68 -12.01
CA ARG A 156 -24.92 5.97 -11.95
C ARG A 156 -25.75 6.01 -10.67
N ARG A 157 -25.67 7.11 -9.96
CA ARG A 157 -26.47 7.38 -8.76
C ARG A 157 -27.68 8.24 -9.14
N GLY A 158 -28.79 7.60 -9.49
CA GLY A 158 -29.99 8.29 -9.93
C GLY A 158 -29.88 8.79 -11.39
N ASP A 159 -30.84 9.60 -11.81
CA ASP A 159 -30.96 10.15 -13.18
C ASP A 159 -30.13 11.42 -13.39
N ILE A 160 -29.29 11.81 -12.41
CA ILE A 160 -28.61 13.10 -12.40
C ILE A 160 -27.11 12.93 -12.65
N GLY A 161 -26.67 13.21 -13.88
CA GLY A 161 -25.27 13.42 -14.24
C GLY A 161 -24.47 12.15 -14.53
N PRO A 162 -23.18 12.34 -14.92
CA PRO A 162 -22.27 11.24 -15.24
C PRO A 162 -21.86 10.47 -13.99
N SER A 163 -21.50 9.21 -14.17
CA SER A 163 -20.86 8.41 -13.12
C SER A 163 -19.47 9.00 -12.76
N ILE A 164 -18.89 8.53 -11.67
CA ILE A 164 -17.54 8.94 -11.25
C ILE A 164 -16.51 8.64 -12.34
N ALA A 165 -16.58 7.44 -12.94
CA ALA A 165 -15.69 7.04 -14.01
C ALA A 165 -15.90 7.88 -15.28
N GLU A 166 -17.17 8.14 -15.66
CA GLU A 166 -17.49 9.02 -16.80
C GLU A 166 -16.96 10.44 -16.58
N THR A 167 -17.07 11.00 -15.37
CA THR A 167 -16.51 12.31 -15.01
C THR A 167 -14.99 12.34 -15.19
N MET A 168 -14.28 11.32 -14.74
CA MET A 168 -12.83 11.23 -14.93
C MET A 168 -12.45 11.12 -16.41
N ILE A 169 -13.20 10.33 -17.21
CA ILE A 169 -12.98 10.18 -18.65
C ILE A 169 -13.22 11.48 -19.40
N GLN A 170 -14.28 12.23 -19.06
CA GLN A 170 -14.55 13.54 -19.64
C GLN A 170 -13.43 14.56 -19.36
N ASN A 171 -12.71 14.39 -18.25
CA ASN A 171 -11.53 15.18 -17.91
C ASN A 171 -10.21 14.59 -18.49
N GLY A 172 -10.29 13.69 -19.48
CA GLY A 172 -9.14 13.16 -20.22
C GLY A 172 -8.48 11.93 -19.58
N CYS A 173 -8.83 11.56 -18.36
CA CYS A 173 -8.25 10.43 -17.65
C CYS A 173 -9.00 9.13 -17.99
N ARG A 174 -8.44 8.33 -18.89
CA ARG A 174 -9.10 7.12 -19.42
C ARG A 174 -8.98 5.95 -18.45
N TRP A 175 -10.11 5.25 -18.24
CA TRP A 175 -10.23 4.10 -17.37
C TRP A 175 -11.02 2.98 -18.04
N ARG A 176 -10.78 1.75 -17.60
CA ARG A 176 -11.64 0.60 -17.83
C ARG A 176 -12.09 0.03 -16.48
N PRO A 177 -13.28 -0.59 -16.41
CA PRO A 177 -13.74 -1.19 -15.16
C PRO A 177 -12.85 -2.36 -14.75
N SER A 178 -12.72 -2.58 -13.45
CA SER A 178 -12.15 -3.79 -12.90
C SER A 178 -13.05 -4.99 -13.20
N ASP A 179 -12.44 -6.18 -13.25
CA ASP A 179 -13.15 -7.44 -13.47
C ASP A 179 -14.15 -7.70 -12.33
N ARG A 180 -15.39 -8.05 -12.71
CA ARG A 180 -16.48 -8.42 -11.80
C ARG A 180 -16.86 -9.89 -11.90
N SER A 181 -16.12 -10.70 -12.63
CA SER A 181 -16.40 -12.14 -12.73
C SER A 181 -16.43 -12.78 -11.34
N PRO A 182 -17.20 -13.86 -11.14
CA PRO A 182 -17.22 -14.56 -9.87
C PRO A 182 -15.82 -14.93 -9.43
N LYS A 183 -15.48 -14.66 -8.16
CA LYS A 183 -14.16 -14.89 -7.56
C LYS A 183 -13.01 -14.00 -8.07
N SER A 184 -13.24 -13.03 -8.97
CA SER A 184 -12.17 -12.14 -9.48
C SER A 184 -11.36 -11.48 -8.34
N ARG A 185 -12.02 -11.01 -7.27
CA ARG A 185 -11.36 -10.43 -6.10
C ARG A 185 -10.48 -11.45 -5.35
N ILE A 186 -10.96 -12.68 -5.19
CA ILE A 186 -10.21 -13.77 -4.55
C ILE A 186 -9.01 -14.14 -5.41
N ASN A 187 -9.21 -14.31 -6.73
CA ASN A 187 -8.15 -14.65 -7.66
C ASN A 187 -7.08 -13.54 -7.72
N GLY A 188 -7.49 -12.27 -7.72
CA GLY A 188 -6.57 -11.14 -7.67
C GLY A 188 -5.73 -11.14 -6.39
N LYS A 189 -6.35 -11.40 -5.22
CA LYS A 189 -5.63 -11.53 -3.96
C LYS A 189 -4.62 -12.69 -4.00
N LEU A 190 -5.03 -13.86 -4.48
CA LEU A 190 -4.15 -15.03 -4.63
C LEU A 190 -2.97 -14.76 -5.58
N GLU A 191 -3.18 -14.02 -6.66
CA GLU A 191 -2.08 -13.65 -7.56
C GLU A 191 -1.06 -12.73 -6.87
N VAL A 192 -1.51 -11.78 -6.04
CA VAL A 192 -0.61 -10.94 -5.25
C VAL A 192 0.18 -11.79 -4.25
N HIS A 193 -0.49 -12.70 -3.51
CA HIS A 193 0.20 -13.64 -2.61
C HIS A 193 1.27 -14.47 -3.34
N LYS A 194 0.93 -14.98 -4.53
CA LYS A 194 1.86 -15.76 -5.35
C LYS A 194 3.10 -14.95 -5.76
N ARG A 195 2.92 -13.69 -6.14
CA ARG A 195 4.02 -12.79 -6.55
C ARG A 195 4.90 -12.32 -5.40
N LEU A 196 4.33 -12.26 -4.17
CA LEU A 196 5.08 -11.88 -2.98
C LEU A 196 5.84 -13.06 -2.35
N LYS A 197 5.62 -14.31 -2.80
CA LYS A 197 6.41 -15.44 -2.32
C LYS A 197 7.82 -15.37 -2.88
N VAL A 198 8.79 -15.39 -1.98
CA VAL A 198 10.19 -15.56 -2.34
C VAL A 198 10.41 -17.04 -2.64
N ASN A 199 10.94 -17.34 -3.80
CA ASN A 199 11.41 -18.68 -4.10
C ASN A 199 12.80 -18.83 -3.44
N ASP A 200 12.97 -19.82 -2.56
CA ASP A 200 14.25 -20.13 -1.88
C ASP A 200 15.38 -20.52 -2.85
N LYS A 201 15.33 -20.10 -4.09
CA LYS A 201 16.27 -20.47 -5.16
C LYS A 201 17.02 -19.29 -5.78
N ASP A 202 16.84 -18.07 -5.26
CA ASP A 202 17.55 -16.88 -5.74
C ASP A 202 18.46 -16.27 -4.67
#